data_611d7e0ac79c49651bd277430b6318cc
#
_entry.id   611d7e0ac79c49651bd277430b6318cc
#
_cell.length_a   1.000
_cell.length_b   1.000
_cell.length_c   1.000
_cell.angle_alpha   90.00
_cell.angle_beta   90.00
_cell.angle_gamma   90.00
#
_symmetry.space_group_name_H-M   'P 1'
#
loop_
_entity.id
_entity.type
_entity.pdbx_description
1 polymer ?
#
loop_
_entity_poly.entity_id
_entity_poly.type
_entity_poly.pdbx_seq_one_letter_code
_entity_poly.pdbx_strand_id
1 'polypeptide(L)'
;FLRQSFSPRAADAMVQKLCWGLGGAALVCAVVAGVKGGGVISALSGLAAALSLSAPLAATLVYALPTSLMQQATSRCGAVVPGPSAVETLGSANTVLLSARELFPAGSVRLHGIKTFEKERIDIAILYAASLLSPSCETLRGVFMGMLDNNEKLLAGVENASVEIGYGFTGWIEHRRVLLGSREMMKRHDIEVPSLDYEKKYTKNGQRSPIYLAVAGKLFGMFLVSYRPDRRAAETLDSLAQSGISVLVQADDFNITAPLVAATYGIPEGTVKVLSQHEQDALETELAYRPESEGVMMHTGACASFLGGMRAAAR
;
A
#
# COMPACT_ATOMS: atom_id res chain seq x y z
N PHE A 1 -8.95 -0.70 -17.38
CA PHE A 1 -8.58 0.71 -17.33
C PHE A 1 -9.30 1.54 -18.41
N LEU A 2 -9.12 1.25 -19.71
CA LEU A 2 -9.79 1.99 -20.79
C LEU A 2 -11.33 1.85 -20.77
N ARG A 3 -11.87 0.70 -20.39
CA ARG A 3 -13.32 0.53 -20.23
C ARG A 3 -13.91 1.49 -19.21
N GLN A 4 -13.22 1.75 -18.11
CA GLN A 4 -13.69 2.67 -17.08
C GLN A 4 -13.70 4.13 -17.51
N SER A 5 -12.85 4.53 -18.48
CA SER A 5 -12.89 5.88 -19.06
C SER A 5 -14.23 6.18 -19.73
N PHE A 6 -14.93 5.14 -20.21
CA PHE A 6 -16.19 5.23 -20.96
C PHE A 6 -17.37 4.65 -20.17
N SER A 7 -17.19 4.21 -18.94
CA SER A 7 -18.29 3.66 -18.14
C SER A 7 -19.28 4.76 -17.77
N PRO A 8 -20.59 4.54 -17.99
CA PRO A 8 -21.62 5.51 -17.62
C PRO A 8 -21.72 5.60 -16.09
N ARG A 9 -21.88 6.79 -15.57
CA ARG A 9 -22.11 7.04 -14.14
C ARG A 9 -23.58 6.89 -13.78
N ALA A 10 -23.88 6.66 -12.51
CA ALA A 10 -25.25 6.73 -12.00
C ALA A 10 -25.89 8.10 -12.27
N ALA A 11 -25.09 9.17 -12.20
CA ALA A 11 -25.52 10.52 -12.48
C ALA A 11 -25.81 10.78 -13.96
N ASP A 12 -25.19 10.07 -14.91
CA ASP A 12 -25.42 10.25 -16.35
C ASP A 12 -26.88 9.92 -16.74
N ALA A 13 -27.45 8.89 -16.09
CA ALA A 13 -28.87 8.57 -16.28
C ALA A 13 -29.81 9.67 -15.78
N MET A 14 -29.45 10.38 -14.72
CA MET A 14 -30.20 11.49 -14.18
C MET A 14 -30.09 12.73 -15.09
N VAL A 15 -28.87 13.04 -15.56
CA VAL A 15 -28.61 14.12 -16.51
C VAL A 15 -29.33 13.86 -17.82
N GLN A 16 -29.33 12.62 -18.32
CA GLN A 16 -30.07 12.25 -19.53
C GLN A 16 -31.57 12.48 -19.36
N LYS A 17 -32.17 12.09 -18.25
CA LYS A 17 -33.61 12.38 -17.98
C LYS A 17 -33.88 13.88 -17.90
N LEU A 18 -32.99 14.64 -17.28
CA LEU A 18 -33.09 16.10 -17.21
C LEU A 18 -32.99 16.73 -18.59
N CYS A 19 -32.09 16.30 -19.45
CA CYS A 19 -31.97 16.76 -20.84
C CYS A 19 -33.25 16.53 -21.65
N TRP A 20 -33.91 15.37 -21.50
CA TRP A 20 -35.18 15.11 -22.15
C TRP A 20 -36.29 16.04 -21.64
N GLY A 21 -36.35 16.28 -20.32
CA GLY A 21 -37.30 17.23 -19.73
C GLY A 21 -37.09 18.67 -20.23
N LEU A 22 -35.85 19.13 -20.26
CA LEU A 22 -35.47 20.46 -20.75
C LEU A 22 -35.72 20.61 -22.24
N GLY A 23 -35.46 19.57 -23.04
CA GLY A 23 -35.78 19.53 -24.47
C GLY A 23 -37.28 19.66 -24.74
N GLY A 24 -38.09 18.96 -23.94
CA GLY A 24 -39.57 19.09 -24.00
C GLY A 24 -40.04 20.50 -23.65
N ALA A 25 -39.48 21.08 -22.58
CA ALA A 25 -39.81 22.46 -22.20
C ALA A 25 -39.38 23.49 -23.27
N ALA A 26 -38.23 23.29 -23.90
CA ALA A 26 -37.75 24.14 -25.00
C ALA A 26 -38.70 24.08 -26.22
N LEU A 27 -39.25 22.90 -26.53
CA LEU A 27 -40.24 22.72 -27.59
C LEU A 27 -41.54 23.49 -27.28
N VAL A 28 -42.03 23.40 -26.04
CA VAL A 28 -43.23 24.18 -25.62
C VAL A 28 -42.96 25.67 -25.72
N CYS A 29 -41.82 26.17 -25.30
CA CYS A 29 -41.43 27.56 -25.43
C CYS A 29 -41.37 28.00 -26.89
N ALA A 30 -40.89 27.15 -27.80
CA ALA A 30 -40.85 27.43 -29.23
C ALA A 30 -42.26 27.59 -29.84
N VAL A 31 -43.18 26.69 -29.49
CA VAL A 31 -44.59 26.76 -29.92
C VAL A 31 -45.24 28.06 -29.44
N VAL A 32 -45.09 28.40 -28.14
CA VAL A 32 -45.63 29.63 -27.57
C VAL A 32 -45.06 30.87 -28.25
N ALA A 33 -43.75 30.91 -28.52
CA ALA A 33 -43.08 32.00 -29.22
C ALA A 33 -43.59 32.14 -30.68
N GLY A 34 -43.81 31.02 -31.36
CA GLY A 34 -44.36 31.02 -32.73
C GLY A 34 -45.78 31.53 -32.80
N VAL A 35 -46.62 31.11 -31.84
CA VAL A 35 -48.03 31.56 -31.76
C VAL A 35 -48.13 33.06 -31.42
N LYS A 36 -47.34 33.53 -30.42
CA LYS A 36 -47.36 34.95 -30.02
C LYS A 36 -46.59 35.87 -30.94
N GLY A 37 -45.52 35.40 -31.54
CA GLY A 37 -44.67 36.17 -32.44
C GLY A 37 -45.08 36.15 -33.92
N GLY A 38 -46.15 35.42 -34.29
CA GLY A 38 -46.73 35.41 -35.60
C GLY A 38 -45.94 34.76 -36.73
N GLY A 39 -45.03 33.81 -36.42
CA GLY A 39 -44.32 33.12 -37.50
C GLY A 39 -43.25 32.10 -37.10
N VAL A 40 -42.79 31.38 -38.12
CA VAL A 40 -41.77 30.33 -37.97
C VAL A 40 -40.42 30.85 -37.42
N ILE A 41 -40.06 32.08 -37.78
CA ILE A 41 -38.83 32.71 -37.36
C ILE A 41 -38.85 32.93 -35.84
N SER A 42 -39.98 33.37 -35.26
CA SER A 42 -40.17 33.56 -33.83
C SER A 42 -40.13 32.22 -33.07
N ALA A 43 -40.68 31.16 -33.66
CA ALA A 43 -40.63 29.83 -33.11
C ALA A 43 -39.18 29.29 -33.07
N LEU A 44 -38.43 29.44 -34.17
CA LEU A 44 -37.03 29.04 -34.25
C LEU A 44 -36.12 29.82 -33.31
N SER A 45 -36.32 31.14 -33.20
CA SER A 45 -35.57 31.97 -32.27
C SER A 45 -35.88 31.63 -30.81
N GLY A 46 -37.14 31.35 -30.47
CA GLY A 46 -37.59 30.89 -29.18
C GLY A 46 -37.00 29.51 -28.82
N LEU A 47 -36.95 28.60 -29.79
CA LEU A 47 -36.31 27.29 -29.60
C LEU A 47 -34.81 27.45 -29.33
N ALA A 48 -34.09 28.22 -30.15
CA ALA A 48 -32.68 28.45 -30.00
C ALA A 48 -32.33 29.10 -28.64
N ALA A 49 -33.10 30.10 -28.21
CA ALA A 49 -32.95 30.74 -26.92
C ALA A 49 -33.20 29.76 -25.74
N ALA A 50 -34.29 28.97 -25.82
CA ALA A 50 -34.62 27.99 -24.79
C ALA A 50 -33.58 26.87 -24.71
N LEU A 51 -33.09 26.37 -25.84
CA LEU A 51 -32.00 25.36 -25.84
C LEU A 51 -30.69 25.91 -25.32
N SER A 52 -30.35 27.17 -25.62
CA SER A 52 -29.14 27.81 -25.11
C SER A 52 -29.18 28.01 -23.59
N LEU A 53 -30.37 28.39 -23.07
CA LEU A 53 -30.58 28.56 -21.63
C LEU A 53 -30.71 27.21 -20.88
N SER A 54 -31.24 26.20 -21.52
CA SER A 54 -31.47 24.89 -20.95
C SER A 54 -30.24 23.97 -21.05
N ALA A 55 -29.17 24.37 -21.75
CA ALA A 55 -27.95 23.60 -21.82
C ALA A 55 -27.40 23.38 -20.40
N PRO A 56 -27.21 22.13 -19.96
CA PRO A 56 -26.81 21.83 -18.56
C PRO A 56 -25.32 22.10 -18.33
N LEU A 57 -24.86 23.33 -18.62
CA LEU A 57 -23.49 23.77 -18.42
C LEU A 57 -23.04 23.58 -16.97
N ALA A 58 -23.93 23.84 -16.02
CA ALA A 58 -23.65 23.60 -14.61
C ALA A 58 -23.41 22.12 -14.32
N ALA A 59 -24.18 21.21 -14.94
CA ALA A 59 -23.98 19.77 -14.73
C ALA A 59 -22.65 19.30 -15.31
N THR A 60 -22.28 19.78 -16.51
CA THR A 60 -20.97 19.46 -17.10
C THR A 60 -19.81 19.98 -16.25
N LEU A 61 -19.93 21.20 -15.70
CA LEU A 61 -18.90 21.76 -14.80
C LEU A 61 -18.79 20.99 -13.49
N VAL A 62 -19.89 20.61 -12.86
CA VAL A 62 -19.91 19.85 -11.61
C VAL A 62 -19.18 18.50 -11.76
N TYR A 63 -19.25 17.88 -12.95
CA TYR A 63 -18.60 16.60 -13.19
C TYR A 63 -17.19 16.73 -13.78
N ALA A 64 -16.97 17.67 -14.68
CA ALA A 64 -15.67 17.82 -15.35
C ALA A 64 -14.63 18.44 -14.41
N LEU A 65 -15.03 19.37 -13.55
CA LEU A 65 -14.12 20.09 -12.67
C LEU A 65 -13.42 19.17 -11.64
N PRO A 66 -14.13 18.35 -10.83
CA PRO A 66 -13.48 17.42 -9.91
C PRO A 66 -12.56 16.43 -10.63
N THR A 67 -13.00 15.89 -11.77
CA THR A 67 -12.20 14.96 -12.56
C THR A 67 -10.90 15.59 -13.07
N SER A 68 -10.99 16.83 -13.60
CA SER A 68 -9.80 17.55 -14.09
C SER A 68 -8.85 17.95 -12.97
N LEU A 69 -9.37 18.37 -11.83
CA LEU A 69 -8.56 18.69 -10.64
C LEU A 69 -7.85 17.44 -10.12
N MET A 70 -8.56 16.32 -10.04
CA MET A 70 -7.95 15.05 -9.64
C MET A 70 -6.90 14.56 -10.62
N GLN A 71 -7.16 14.61 -11.94
CA GLN A 71 -6.15 14.26 -12.95
C GLN A 71 -4.91 15.14 -12.84
N GLN A 72 -5.08 16.43 -12.58
CA GLN A 72 -3.95 17.34 -12.36
C GLN A 72 -3.19 16.99 -11.05
N ALA A 73 -3.90 16.66 -9.99
CA ALA A 73 -3.27 16.29 -8.71
C ALA A 73 -2.54 14.95 -8.81
N THR A 74 -3.15 13.94 -9.44
CA THR A 74 -2.57 12.60 -9.60
C THR A 74 -1.38 12.61 -10.56
N SER A 75 -1.43 13.38 -11.64
CA SER A 75 -0.31 13.48 -12.60
C SER A 75 0.96 14.03 -11.94
N ARG A 76 0.83 14.96 -10.99
CA ARG A 76 1.98 15.48 -10.21
C ARG A 76 2.64 14.40 -9.33
N CYS A 77 1.89 13.40 -8.93
CA CYS A 77 2.39 12.27 -8.15
C CYS A 77 2.86 11.09 -9.01
N GLY A 78 2.74 11.19 -10.34
CA GLY A 78 3.05 10.10 -11.25
C GLY A 78 1.98 9.02 -11.31
N ALA A 79 0.73 9.38 -11.03
CA ALA A 79 -0.43 8.52 -11.15
C ALA A 79 -1.43 9.07 -12.18
N VAL A 80 -2.23 8.19 -12.77
CA VAL A 80 -3.28 8.54 -13.73
C VAL A 80 -4.57 7.79 -13.39
N VAL A 81 -5.67 8.51 -13.36
CA VAL A 81 -7.00 7.96 -13.13
C VAL A 81 -7.79 8.03 -14.44
N PRO A 82 -8.43 6.94 -14.91
CA PRO A 82 -9.01 6.85 -16.24
C PRO A 82 -10.25 7.72 -16.44
N GLY A 83 -10.97 8.01 -15.38
CA GLY A 83 -12.20 8.77 -15.51
C GLY A 83 -12.94 8.94 -14.20
N PRO A 84 -14.13 9.49 -14.28
CA PRO A 84 -14.88 9.92 -13.10
C PRO A 84 -15.44 8.78 -12.25
N SER A 85 -15.78 7.62 -12.84
CA SER A 85 -16.22 6.47 -12.04
C SER A 85 -15.09 5.91 -11.21
N ALA A 86 -13.84 5.96 -11.73
CA ALA A 86 -12.66 5.62 -10.98
C ALA A 86 -12.37 6.62 -9.84
N VAL A 87 -12.66 7.91 -10.06
CA VAL A 87 -12.59 8.95 -9.00
C VAL A 87 -13.55 8.63 -7.86
N GLU A 88 -14.81 8.30 -8.20
CA GLU A 88 -15.82 7.92 -7.20
C GLU A 88 -15.41 6.67 -6.40
N THR A 89 -14.89 5.65 -7.10
CA THR A 89 -14.41 4.42 -6.47
C THR A 89 -13.24 4.68 -5.53
N LEU A 90 -12.25 5.46 -5.96
CA LEU A 90 -11.09 5.82 -5.12
C LEU A 90 -11.49 6.72 -3.95
N GLY A 91 -12.42 7.66 -4.16
CA GLY A 91 -12.93 8.55 -3.12
C GLY A 91 -13.77 7.84 -2.06
N SER A 92 -14.34 6.67 -2.36
CA SER A 92 -15.08 5.84 -1.41
C SER A 92 -14.20 4.86 -0.64
N ALA A 93 -12.91 4.76 -0.99
CA ALA A 93 -11.98 3.86 -0.31
C ALA A 93 -11.68 4.34 1.12
N ASN A 94 -11.88 3.47 2.09
CA ASN A 94 -11.61 3.71 3.51
C ASN A 94 -10.36 2.98 4.00
N THR A 95 -9.78 2.13 3.15
CA THR A 95 -8.65 1.28 3.52
C THR A 95 -7.70 1.13 2.34
N VAL A 96 -6.41 1.13 2.63
CA VAL A 96 -5.34 0.89 1.66
C VAL A 96 -4.54 -0.34 2.11
N LEU A 97 -4.37 -1.30 1.20
CA LEU A 97 -3.50 -2.46 1.40
C LEU A 97 -2.15 -2.18 0.74
N LEU A 98 -1.07 -2.33 1.51
CA LEU A 98 0.31 -2.14 1.05
C LEU A 98 1.14 -3.37 1.36
N SER A 99 2.04 -3.72 0.45
CA SER A 99 3.09 -4.69 0.77
C SER A 99 4.19 -4.02 1.60
N ALA A 100 4.74 -4.76 2.56
CA ALA A 100 5.89 -4.31 3.33
C ALA A 100 7.10 -3.94 2.45
N ARG A 101 7.25 -4.57 1.28
CA ARG A 101 8.30 -4.23 0.30
C ARG A 101 8.13 -2.83 -0.30
N GLU A 102 6.90 -2.36 -0.43
CA GLU A 102 6.60 -1.02 -0.93
C GLU A 102 6.87 0.04 0.13
N LEU A 103 6.61 -0.27 1.40
CA LEU A 103 6.93 0.61 2.52
C LEU A 103 8.43 0.63 2.79
N PHE A 104 9.06 -0.52 2.78
CA PHE A 104 10.48 -0.70 3.08
C PHE A 104 11.22 -1.30 1.88
N PRO A 105 11.46 -0.53 0.82
CA PRO A 105 12.17 -1.00 -0.36
C PRO A 105 13.63 -1.40 -0.04
N ALA A 106 14.29 -2.06 -0.97
CA ALA A 106 15.68 -2.46 -0.83
C ALA A 106 16.57 -1.28 -0.41
N GLY A 107 17.39 -1.49 0.63
CA GLY A 107 18.25 -0.46 1.23
C GLY A 107 17.59 0.40 2.31
N SER A 108 16.30 0.25 2.59
CA SER A 108 15.63 0.91 3.72
C SER A 108 16.01 0.34 5.07
N VAL A 109 16.44 -0.92 5.12
CA VAL A 109 16.92 -1.57 6.35
C VAL A 109 18.43 -1.41 6.48
N ARG A 110 18.87 -1.06 7.68
CA ARG A 110 20.29 -0.95 8.02
C ARG A 110 20.64 -1.82 9.19
N LEU A 111 21.73 -2.58 9.06
CA LEU A 111 22.36 -3.28 10.15
C LEU A 111 23.29 -2.32 10.92
N HIS A 112 23.15 -2.29 12.25
CA HIS A 112 23.94 -1.44 13.14
C HIS A 112 24.99 -2.20 13.93
N GLY A 113 24.82 -3.50 14.07
CA GLY A 113 25.75 -4.32 14.80
C GLY A 113 25.33 -5.78 14.87
N ILE A 114 26.30 -6.60 15.13
CA ILE A 114 26.14 -8.04 15.33
C ILE A 114 26.76 -8.36 16.69
N LYS A 115 26.03 -9.10 17.50
CA LYS A 115 26.51 -9.61 18.77
C LYS A 115 26.42 -11.13 18.75
N THR A 116 27.54 -11.81 18.86
CA THR A 116 27.58 -13.27 19.02
C THR A 116 27.69 -13.64 20.49
N PHE A 117 27.20 -14.81 20.84
CA PHE A 117 27.25 -15.40 22.17
C PHE A 117 28.22 -16.59 22.16
N GLU A 118 28.75 -16.96 23.33
CA GLU A 118 29.61 -18.13 23.50
C GLU A 118 30.84 -18.21 22.55
N LYS A 119 31.46 -17.06 22.21
CA LYS A 119 32.61 -16.96 21.28
C LYS A 119 32.35 -17.47 19.85
N GLU A 120 31.09 -17.48 19.44
CA GLU A 120 30.69 -17.90 18.09
C GLU A 120 31.20 -16.95 17.00
N ARG A 121 31.43 -17.51 15.82
CA ARG A 121 31.99 -16.77 14.68
C ARG A 121 30.94 -15.93 13.99
N ILE A 122 31.23 -14.65 13.81
CA ILE A 122 30.33 -13.68 13.18
C ILE A 122 30.04 -14.04 11.71
N ASP A 123 31.04 -14.53 10.98
CA ASP A 123 30.91 -14.94 9.59
C ASP A 123 29.90 -16.09 9.41
N ILE A 124 29.92 -17.06 10.32
CA ILE A 124 28.93 -18.16 10.33
C ILE A 124 27.54 -17.63 10.68
N ALA A 125 27.43 -16.69 11.62
CA ALA A 125 26.16 -16.08 11.96
C ALA A 125 25.52 -15.37 10.75
N ILE A 126 26.31 -14.62 10.00
CA ILE A 126 25.86 -13.93 8.78
C ILE A 126 25.45 -14.94 7.71
N LEU A 127 26.27 -15.99 7.50
CA LEU A 127 25.99 -17.02 6.51
C LEU A 127 24.67 -17.77 6.81
N TYR A 128 24.46 -18.18 8.05
CA TYR A 128 23.23 -18.89 8.44
C TYR A 128 22.02 -17.98 8.34
N ALA A 129 22.11 -16.72 8.76
CA ALA A 129 21.04 -15.76 8.62
C ALA A 129 20.69 -15.50 7.14
N ALA A 130 21.69 -15.28 6.28
CA ALA A 130 21.50 -15.06 4.85
C ALA A 130 20.88 -16.29 4.16
N SER A 131 21.33 -17.51 4.54
CA SER A 131 20.85 -18.76 3.95
C SER A 131 19.40 -19.06 4.32
N LEU A 132 19.01 -18.76 5.56
CA LEU A 132 17.67 -19.04 6.07
C LEU A 132 16.61 -18.07 5.56
N LEU A 133 17.01 -16.83 5.25
CA LEU A 133 16.07 -15.83 4.76
C LEU A 133 15.54 -16.21 3.37
N SER A 134 14.23 -16.43 3.31
CA SER A 134 13.51 -16.71 2.08
C SER A 134 13.62 -15.57 1.07
N PRO A 135 13.59 -15.85 -0.23
CA PRO A 135 13.44 -14.82 -1.26
C PRO A 135 12.24 -13.90 -1.06
N SER A 136 11.19 -14.36 -0.36
CA SER A 136 10.03 -13.53 -0.03
C SER A 136 10.36 -12.39 0.93
N CYS A 137 11.32 -12.55 1.84
CA CYS A 137 11.79 -11.51 2.75
C CYS A 137 12.94 -10.68 2.15
N GLU A 138 12.71 -10.10 0.99
CA GLU A 138 13.73 -9.44 0.17
C GLU A 138 14.45 -8.31 0.91
N THR A 139 13.73 -7.56 1.74
CA THR A 139 14.26 -6.40 2.48
C THR A 139 15.35 -6.80 3.46
N LEU A 140 15.11 -7.81 4.31
CA LEU A 140 16.11 -8.33 5.24
C LEU A 140 17.20 -9.12 4.51
N ARG A 141 16.82 -9.96 3.56
CA ARG A 141 17.78 -10.74 2.75
C ARG A 141 18.82 -9.85 2.10
N GLY A 142 18.41 -8.70 1.54
CA GLY A 142 19.32 -7.74 0.92
C GLY A 142 20.40 -7.22 1.88
N VAL A 143 20.09 -7.03 3.17
CA VAL A 143 21.07 -6.61 4.18
C VAL A 143 22.13 -7.68 4.41
N PHE A 144 21.73 -8.93 4.58
CA PHE A 144 22.66 -10.03 4.84
C PHE A 144 23.43 -10.43 3.58
N MET A 145 22.79 -10.43 2.42
CA MET A 145 23.47 -10.67 1.14
C MET A 145 24.49 -9.59 0.81
N GLY A 146 24.23 -8.32 1.16
CA GLY A 146 25.22 -7.25 1.01
C GLY A 146 26.51 -7.48 1.82
N MET A 147 26.44 -8.20 2.95
CA MET A 147 27.62 -8.59 3.73
C MET A 147 28.39 -9.77 3.14
N LEU A 148 27.77 -10.52 2.25
CA LEU A 148 28.38 -11.63 1.49
C LEU A 148 28.73 -11.20 0.05
N ASP A 149 28.89 -9.89 -0.21
CA ASP A 149 29.17 -9.32 -1.54
C ASP A 149 28.17 -9.78 -2.62
N ASN A 150 26.92 -10.06 -2.20
CA ASN A 150 25.86 -10.64 -3.04
C ASN A 150 26.23 -11.97 -3.71
N ASN A 151 27.15 -12.72 -3.12
CA ASN A 151 27.59 -13.99 -3.65
C ASN A 151 26.68 -15.14 -3.16
N GLU A 152 25.67 -15.48 -3.96
CA GLU A 152 24.74 -16.57 -3.63
C GLU A 152 25.43 -17.96 -3.53
N LYS A 153 26.60 -18.15 -4.12
CA LYS A 153 27.34 -19.42 -4.06
C LYS A 153 27.87 -19.73 -2.67
N LEU A 154 27.95 -18.72 -1.80
CA LEU A 154 28.35 -18.91 -0.39
C LEU A 154 27.21 -19.44 0.48
N LEU A 155 25.96 -19.31 0.03
CA LEU A 155 24.81 -19.72 0.83
C LEU A 155 24.82 -21.23 1.08
N ALA A 156 24.56 -21.60 2.32
CA ALA A 156 24.39 -22.98 2.72
C ALA A 156 23.03 -23.52 2.25
N GLY A 157 22.96 -24.79 1.89
CA GLY A 157 21.69 -25.44 1.57
C GLY A 157 20.79 -25.50 2.79
N VAL A 158 19.54 -25.06 2.65
CA VAL A 158 18.54 -25.11 3.72
C VAL A 158 17.51 -26.17 3.42
N GLU A 159 17.36 -27.10 4.36
CA GLU A 159 16.35 -28.14 4.30
C GLU A 159 15.18 -27.79 5.21
N ASN A 160 13.96 -28.18 4.82
CA ASN A 160 12.75 -27.96 5.60
C ASN A 160 12.58 -26.51 6.09
N ALA A 161 12.85 -25.55 5.18
CA ALA A 161 12.63 -24.14 5.48
C ALA A 161 11.14 -23.85 5.70
N SER A 162 10.81 -23.20 6.79
CA SER A 162 9.46 -22.71 7.06
C SER A 162 9.47 -21.29 7.63
N VAL A 163 8.38 -20.59 7.37
CA VAL A 163 8.17 -19.20 7.81
C VAL A 163 7.08 -19.21 8.88
N GLU A 164 7.36 -18.65 10.04
CA GLU A 164 6.37 -18.34 11.07
C GLU A 164 6.06 -16.84 10.98
N ILE A 165 4.99 -16.46 10.27
CA ILE A 165 4.64 -15.06 10.03
C ILE A 165 4.48 -14.31 11.36
N GLY A 166 5.13 -13.16 11.48
CA GLY A 166 5.19 -12.36 12.70
C GLY A 166 6.21 -12.84 13.74
N TYR A 167 6.89 -13.98 13.50
CA TYR A 167 7.88 -14.52 14.45
C TYR A 167 9.25 -14.71 13.82
N GLY A 168 9.37 -15.32 12.63
CA GLY A 168 10.64 -15.53 11.97
C GLY A 168 10.69 -16.74 11.05
N PHE A 169 11.89 -17.25 10.85
CA PHE A 169 12.23 -18.34 9.93
C PHE A 169 12.88 -19.51 10.67
N THR A 170 12.56 -20.71 10.27
CA THR A 170 13.20 -21.94 10.76
C THR A 170 13.61 -22.82 9.59
N GLY A 171 14.68 -23.56 9.75
CA GLY A 171 15.17 -24.52 8.76
C GLY A 171 16.33 -25.34 9.30
N TRP A 172 16.82 -26.26 8.49
CA TRP A 172 17.97 -27.09 8.81
C TRP A 172 19.13 -26.73 7.89
N ILE A 173 20.28 -26.42 8.48
CA ILE A 173 21.52 -26.14 7.78
C ILE A 173 22.58 -27.08 8.35
N GLU A 174 23.26 -27.85 7.51
CA GLU A 174 24.29 -28.81 7.93
C GLU A 174 23.80 -29.73 9.07
N HIS A 175 22.60 -30.26 8.94
CA HIS A 175 21.93 -31.12 9.94
C HIS A 175 21.70 -30.45 11.31
N ARG A 176 21.80 -29.12 11.40
CA ARG A 176 21.49 -28.35 12.61
C ARG A 176 20.22 -27.53 12.38
N ARG A 177 19.34 -27.56 13.37
CA ARG A 177 18.17 -26.68 13.33
C ARG A 177 18.61 -25.25 13.58
N VAL A 178 18.25 -24.35 12.65
CA VAL A 178 18.56 -22.92 12.70
C VAL A 178 17.24 -22.14 12.76
N LEU A 179 17.19 -21.18 13.68
CA LEU A 179 16.06 -20.26 13.83
C LEU A 179 16.57 -18.84 13.71
N LEU A 180 15.86 -18.02 12.94
CA LEU A 180 16.12 -16.59 12.79
C LEU A 180 14.82 -15.84 13.03
N GLY A 181 14.73 -15.02 14.07
CA GLY A 181 13.47 -14.39 14.37
C GLY A 181 13.47 -13.45 15.57
N SER A 182 12.25 -13.12 16.00
CA SER A 182 11.98 -12.24 17.13
C SER A 182 12.31 -12.92 18.47
N ARG A 183 12.30 -12.12 19.54
CA ARG A 183 12.39 -12.63 20.92
C ARG A 183 11.30 -13.65 21.23
N GLU A 184 10.09 -13.39 20.75
CA GLU A 184 8.92 -14.24 20.95
C GLU A 184 9.10 -15.60 20.28
N MET A 185 9.70 -15.64 19.10
CA MET A 185 10.05 -16.90 18.43
C MET A 185 11.04 -17.73 19.27
N MET A 186 12.08 -17.10 19.78
CA MET A 186 13.05 -17.79 20.62
C MET A 186 12.40 -18.41 21.85
N LYS A 187 11.51 -17.66 22.52
CA LYS A 187 10.76 -18.17 23.69
C LYS A 187 9.82 -19.33 23.33
N ARG A 188 9.16 -19.28 22.18
CA ARG A 188 8.29 -20.38 21.71
C ARG A 188 9.04 -21.69 21.47
N HIS A 189 10.31 -21.58 21.15
CA HIS A 189 11.19 -22.72 20.92
C HIS A 189 12.11 -23.03 22.10
N ASP A 190 11.76 -22.56 23.31
CA ASP A 190 12.48 -22.79 24.58
C ASP A 190 13.96 -22.38 24.53
N ILE A 191 14.27 -21.31 23.76
CA ILE A 191 15.62 -20.76 23.67
C ILE A 191 15.75 -19.59 24.63
N GLU A 192 16.74 -19.67 25.52
CA GLU A 192 17.06 -18.61 26.45
C GLU A 192 17.55 -17.36 25.71
N VAL A 193 16.92 -16.23 25.96
CA VAL A 193 17.28 -14.92 25.41
C VAL A 193 17.74 -13.98 26.51
N PRO A 194 18.65 -13.03 26.23
CA PRO A 194 19.11 -12.06 27.20
C PRO A 194 17.97 -11.28 27.85
N SER A 195 18.22 -10.70 29.04
CA SER A 195 17.24 -9.87 29.72
C SER A 195 16.83 -8.66 28.87
N LEU A 196 15.63 -8.14 29.11
CA LEU A 196 15.15 -6.93 28.42
C LEU A 196 16.06 -5.72 28.64
N ASP A 197 16.69 -5.61 29.81
CA ASP A 197 17.60 -4.50 30.09
C ASP A 197 18.91 -4.62 29.30
N TYR A 198 19.39 -5.86 29.08
CA TYR A 198 20.50 -6.11 28.18
C TYR A 198 20.14 -5.72 26.73
N GLU A 199 18.95 -6.08 26.28
CA GLU A 199 18.44 -5.74 24.96
C GLU A 199 18.32 -4.23 24.77
N LYS A 200 17.71 -3.52 25.73
CA LYS A 200 17.55 -2.05 25.70
C LYS A 200 18.87 -1.32 25.50
N LYS A 201 19.95 -1.80 26.11
CA LYS A 201 21.29 -1.22 25.95
C LYS A 201 21.76 -1.19 24.50
N TYR A 202 21.45 -2.22 23.72
CA TYR A 202 21.86 -2.35 22.32
C TYR A 202 20.84 -1.78 21.33
N THR A 203 19.56 -1.84 21.66
CA THR A 203 18.47 -1.33 20.80
C THR A 203 18.30 0.18 20.88
N LYS A 204 19.09 0.89 21.67
CA LYS A 204 18.95 2.35 21.90
C LYS A 204 17.51 2.76 22.21
N ASN A 205 16.92 2.15 23.21
CA ASN A 205 15.54 2.39 23.65
C ASN A 205 14.49 2.20 22.53
N GLY A 206 14.63 1.13 21.75
CA GLY A 206 13.64 0.76 20.72
C GLY A 206 13.85 1.37 19.34
N GLN A 207 14.90 2.20 19.15
CA GLN A 207 15.25 2.73 17.80
C GLN A 207 15.77 1.65 16.83
N ARG A 208 16.12 0.47 17.37
CA ARG A 208 16.62 -0.67 16.61
C ARG A 208 15.86 -1.92 17.00
N SER A 209 15.53 -2.73 16.03
CA SER A 209 14.89 -4.03 16.25
C SER A 209 15.94 -5.13 16.36
N PRO A 210 15.92 -5.96 17.40
CA PRO A 210 16.81 -7.11 17.54
C PRO A 210 16.26 -8.28 16.73
N ILE A 211 17.14 -8.96 16.01
CA ILE A 211 16.88 -10.23 15.34
C ILE A 211 17.79 -11.27 16.00
N TYR A 212 17.22 -12.33 16.48
CA TYR A 212 17.94 -13.41 17.13
C TYR A 212 18.21 -14.56 16.17
N LEU A 213 19.41 -15.10 16.22
CA LEU A 213 19.81 -16.33 15.56
C LEU A 213 20.07 -17.40 16.61
N ALA A 214 19.45 -18.55 16.46
CA ALA A 214 19.73 -19.71 17.30
C ALA A 214 20.09 -20.91 16.44
N VAL A 215 21.01 -21.73 16.92
CA VAL A 215 21.52 -22.93 16.24
C VAL A 215 21.50 -24.08 17.23
N ALA A 216 20.93 -25.21 16.83
CA ALA A 216 20.85 -26.42 17.65
C ALA A 216 20.31 -26.17 19.08
N GLY A 217 19.29 -25.31 19.22
CA GLY A 217 18.64 -25.02 20.49
C GLY A 217 19.38 -24.01 21.38
N LYS A 218 20.49 -23.42 20.93
CA LYS A 218 21.25 -22.41 21.68
C LYS A 218 21.26 -21.07 20.94
N LEU A 219 21.23 -20.00 21.71
CA LEU A 219 21.34 -18.65 21.16
C LEU A 219 22.75 -18.43 20.59
N PHE A 220 22.84 -18.21 19.28
CA PHE A 220 24.08 -18.06 18.55
C PHE A 220 24.47 -16.58 18.38
N GLY A 221 23.51 -15.73 18.02
CA GLY A 221 23.76 -14.31 17.76
C GLY A 221 22.52 -13.43 17.82
N MET A 222 22.77 -12.13 17.83
CA MET A 222 21.77 -11.08 17.76
C MET A 222 22.23 -10.02 16.76
N PHE A 223 21.37 -9.71 15.81
CA PHE A 223 21.55 -8.64 14.83
C PHE A 223 20.68 -7.45 15.22
N LEU A 224 21.21 -6.25 15.04
CA LEU A 224 20.50 -5.01 15.36
C LEU A 224 20.21 -4.26 14.07
N VAL A 225 18.96 -4.21 13.67
CA VAL A 225 18.51 -3.55 12.45
C VAL A 225 17.66 -2.32 12.75
N SER A 226 17.60 -1.38 11.82
CA SER A 226 16.64 -0.29 11.85
C SER A 226 16.02 -0.10 10.48
N TYR A 227 14.77 0.31 10.47
CA TYR A 227 13.98 0.59 9.27
C TYR A 227 13.94 2.09 9.04
N ARG A 228 14.10 2.51 7.78
CA ARG A 228 14.02 3.91 7.37
C ARG A 228 12.84 4.10 6.45
N PRO A 229 12.00 5.11 6.70
CA PRO A 229 10.88 5.39 5.83
C PRO A 229 11.34 6.04 4.53
N ASP A 230 10.59 5.81 3.45
CA ASP A 230 10.61 6.73 2.32
C ASP A 230 9.91 8.02 2.74
N ARG A 231 10.61 9.14 2.66
CA ARG A 231 10.11 10.45 3.10
C ARG A 231 8.82 10.85 2.39
N ARG A 232 8.71 10.59 1.07
CA ARG A 232 7.51 10.95 0.30
C ARG A 232 6.31 10.09 0.69
N ALA A 233 6.55 8.80 0.92
CA ALA A 233 5.51 7.89 1.42
C ALA A 233 5.06 8.30 2.83
N ALA A 234 5.97 8.72 3.72
CA ALA A 234 5.64 9.17 5.07
C ALA A 234 4.70 10.38 5.08
N GLU A 235 5.05 11.44 4.33
CA GLU A 235 4.22 12.65 4.22
C GLU A 235 2.82 12.33 3.67
N THR A 236 2.73 11.34 2.79
CA THR A 236 1.46 10.95 2.16
C THR A 236 0.63 10.05 3.06
N LEU A 237 1.26 9.09 3.75
CA LEU A 237 0.58 8.22 4.72
C LEU A 237 0.00 9.00 5.89
N ASP A 238 0.75 9.99 6.42
CA ASP A 238 0.24 10.87 7.47
C ASP A 238 -1.03 11.61 7.00
N SER A 239 -1.00 12.17 5.79
CA SER A 239 -2.18 12.83 5.21
C SER A 239 -3.38 11.88 5.02
N LEU A 240 -3.15 10.62 4.63
CA LEU A 240 -4.21 9.61 4.48
C LEU A 240 -4.79 9.20 5.84
N ALA A 241 -3.94 9.01 6.84
CA ALA A 241 -4.36 8.73 8.22
C ALA A 241 -5.24 9.85 8.79
N GLN A 242 -4.87 11.11 8.55
CA GLN A 242 -5.68 12.28 8.92
C GLN A 242 -7.03 12.32 8.19
N SER A 243 -7.12 11.74 6.99
CA SER A 243 -8.37 11.61 6.23
C SER A 243 -9.22 10.41 6.64
N GLY A 244 -8.83 9.67 7.68
CA GLY A 244 -9.55 8.51 8.20
C GLY A 244 -9.36 7.22 7.40
N ILE A 245 -8.36 7.17 6.52
CA ILE A 245 -8.03 5.98 5.73
C ILE A 245 -7.11 5.07 6.55
N SER A 246 -7.54 3.83 6.75
CA SER A 246 -6.76 2.80 7.45
C SER A 246 -5.73 2.17 6.52
N VAL A 247 -4.59 1.78 7.08
CA VAL A 247 -3.50 1.15 6.35
C VAL A 247 -3.37 -0.31 6.79
N LEU A 248 -3.59 -1.23 5.87
CA LEU A 248 -3.29 -2.65 6.05
C LEU A 248 -1.93 -2.95 5.44
N VAL A 249 -1.09 -3.68 6.15
CA VAL A 249 0.24 -4.05 5.69
C VAL A 249 0.37 -5.57 5.62
N GLN A 250 0.69 -6.07 4.44
CA GLN A 250 1.08 -7.46 4.22
C GLN A 250 2.59 -7.55 4.36
N ALA A 251 3.08 -8.30 5.32
CA ALA A 251 4.49 -8.40 5.64
C ALA A 251 4.96 -9.86 5.76
N ASP A 252 6.03 -10.19 5.05
CA ASP A 252 6.79 -11.44 5.20
C ASP A 252 7.91 -11.26 6.25
N ASP A 253 8.27 -10.02 6.56
CA ASP A 253 9.27 -9.67 7.57
C ASP A 253 8.62 -9.60 8.95
N PHE A 254 9.01 -10.52 9.83
CA PHE A 254 8.49 -10.64 11.20
C PHE A 254 8.78 -9.43 12.10
N ASN A 255 9.72 -8.57 11.74
CA ASN A 255 9.99 -7.34 12.49
C ASN A 255 9.01 -6.23 12.14
N ILE A 256 8.31 -6.33 11.01
CA ILE A 256 7.36 -5.31 10.59
C ILE A 256 6.06 -5.51 11.35
N THR A 257 5.93 -4.76 12.42
CA THR A 257 4.77 -4.72 13.29
C THR A 257 4.03 -3.39 13.17
N ALA A 258 2.76 -3.34 13.55
CA ALA A 258 1.99 -2.09 13.50
C ALA A 258 2.66 -0.95 14.30
N PRO A 259 3.18 -1.16 15.53
CA PRO A 259 3.94 -0.13 16.24
C PRO A 259 5.21 0.32 15.51
N LEU A 260 5.95 -0.59 14.85
CA LEU A 260 7.13 -0.21 14.07
C LEU A 260 6.78 0.66 12.89
N VAL A 261 5.75 0.28 12.11
CA VAL A 261 5.30 1.07 10.96
C VAL A 261 4.80 2.43 11.42
N ALA A 262 3.96 2.47 12.45
CA ALA A 262 3.42 3.72 13.01
C ALA A 262 4.55 4.67 13.48
N ALA A 263 5.49 4.17 14.26
CA ALA A 263 6.64 4.95 14.74
C ALA A 263 7.56 5.41 13.61
N THR A 264 7.81 4.54 12.61
CA THR A 264 8.70 4.85 11.49
C THR A 264 8.12 5.90 10.56
N TYR A 265 6.82 5.85 10.31
CA TYR A 265 6.11 6.75 9.40
C TYR A 265 5.47 7.94 10.11
N GLY A 266 5.47 7.99 11.44
CA GLY A 266 4.91 9.08 12.24
C GLY A 266 3.38 9.14 12.20
N ILE A 267 2.70 8.01 12.02
CA ILE A 267 1.23 7.91 11.95
C ILE A 267 0.67 7.23 13.21
N PRO A 268 -0.59 7.49 13.58
CA PRO A 268 -1.20 6.87 14.76
C PRO A 268 -1.24 5.35 14.65
N GLU A 269 -0.87 4.63 15.73
CA GLU A 269 -0.88 3.15 15.74
C GLU A 269 -2.25 2.56 15.36
N GLY A 270 -3.34 3.17 15.80
CA GLY A 270 -4.70 2.70 15.49
C GLY A 270 -5.11 2.78 14.02
N THR A 271 -4.34 3.46 13.17
CA THR A 271 -4.60 3.54 11.72
C THR A 271 -3.87 2.46 10.92
N VAL A 272 -2.95 1.73 11.55
CA VAL A 272 -2.14 0.69 10.90
C VAL A 272 -2.48 -0.67 11.47
N LYS A 273 -2.67 -1.64 10.58
CA LYS A 273 -2.77 -3.06 10.94
C LYS A 273 -1.85 -3.88 10.06
N VAL A 274 -0.99 -4.68 10.66
CA VAL A 274 -0.21 -5.71 9.95
C VAL A 274 -1.02 -7.00 9.97
N LEU A 275 -1.21 -7.59 8.78
CA LEU A 275 -2.02 -8.79 8.61
C LEU A 275 -1.31 -10.01 9.22
N SER A 276 -2.04 -10.80 10.01
CA SER A 276 -1.61 -12.12 10.45
C SER A 276 -1.60 -13.11 9.29
N GLN A 277 -0.96 -14.27 9.46
CA GLN A 277 -0.91 -15.30 8.43
C GLN A 277 -2.32 -15.72 7.95
N HIS A 278 -3.22 -15.99 8.88
CA HIS A 278 -4.59 -16.36 8.56
C HIS A 278 -5.33 -15.29 7.73
N GLU A 279 -5.09 -14.00 8.05
CA GLU A 279 -5.69 -12.90 7.30
C GLU A 279 -5.05 -12.74 5.92
N GLN A 280 -3.76 -13.02 5.77
CA GLN A 280 -3.09 -13.03 4.47
C GLN A 280 -3.60 -14.16 3.59
N ASP A 281 -3.71 -15.38 4.13
CA ASP A 281 -4.26 -16.55 3.42
C ASP A 281 -5.71 -16.31 2.98
N ALA A 282 -6.53 -15.74 3.87
CA ALA A 282 -7.91 -15.37 3.57
C ALA A 282 -7.99 -14.31 2.46
N LEU A 283 -7.11 -13.30 2.51
CA LEU A 283 -7.04 -12.26 1.49
C LEU A 283 -6.62 -12.82 0.13
N GLU A 284 -5.62 -13.69 0.08
CA GLU A 284 -5.18 -14.34 -1.16
C GLU A 284 -6.29 -15.21 -1.76
N THR A 285 -7.03 -15.91 -0.92
CA THR A 285 -8.19 -16.70 -1.34
C THR A 285 -9.26 -15.80 -1.95
N GLU A 286 -9.62 -14.72 -1.28
CA GLU A 286 -10.61 -13.73 -1.77
C GLU A 286 -10.16 -13.09 -3.10
N LEU A 287 -8.90 -12.72 -3.23
CA LEU A 287 -8.34 -12.15 -4.45
C LEU A 287 -8.33 -13.15 -5.61
N ALA A 288 -8.10 -14.45 -5.34
CA ALA A 288 -8.15 -15.50 -6.35
C ALA A 288 -9.58 -15.71 -6.92
N TYR A 289 -10.62 -15.46 -6.11
CA TYR A 289 -12.02 -15.50 -6.55
C TYR A 289 -12.46 -14.27 -7.34
N ARG A 290 -11.68 -13.18 -7.34
CA ARG A 290 -11.96 -11.95 -8.08
C ARG A 290 -10.91 -11.67 -9.16
N PRO A 291 -10.75 -12.57 -10.17
CA PRO A 291 -9.68 -12.44 -11.16
C PRO A 291 -9.82 -11.21 -12.07
N GLU A 292 -11.00 -10.60 -12.13
CA GLU A 292 -11.28 -9.44 -12.98
C GLU A 292 -11.51 -8.16 -12.16
N SER A 293 -10.56 -7.78 -11.30
CA SER A 293 -10.60 -6.43 -10.73
C SER A 293 -10.25 -5.40 -11.80
N GLU A 294 -11.16 -4.49 -12.07
CA GLU A 294 -10.89 -3.38 -12.98
C GLU A 294 -9.92 -2.40 -12.32
N GLY A 295 -8.76 -2.17 -12.95
CA GLY A 295 -7.78 -1.19 -12.47
C GLY A 295 -8.33 0.23 -12.51
N VAL A 296 -8.50 0.86 -11.37
CA VAL A 296 -9.03 2.23 -11.23
C VAL A 296 -7.96 3.33 -11.26
N MET A 297 -6.70 2.96 -11.15
CA MET A 297 -5.56 3.88 -11.19
C MET A 297 -4.33 3.19 -11.76
N MET A 298 -3.56 3.90 -12.59
CA MET A 298 -2.21 3.52 -13.00
C MET A 298 -1.21 4.41 -12.29
N HIS A 299 -0.08 3.84 -11.86
CA HIS A 299 1.00 4.58 -11.20
C HIS A 299 2.37 4.04 -11.63
N THR A 300 3.44 4.76 -11.30
CA THR A 300 4.82 4.44 -11.71
C THR A 300 5.41 3.19 -11.05
N GLY A 301 4.67 2.51 -10.17
CA GLY A 301 5.17 1.40 -9.34
C GLY A 301 5.78 1.84 -8.00
N ALA A 302 6.07 3.12 -7.82
CA ALA A 302 6.52 3.62 -6.54
C ALA A 302 5.36 3.78 -5.54
N CYS A 303 5.56 3.34 -4.30
CA CYS A 303 4.57 3.48 -3.23
C CYS A 303 4.07 4.93 -3.06
N ALA A 304 4.98 5.89 -3.08
CA ALA A 304 4.65 7.31 -3.00
C ALA A 304 3.73 7.80 -4.13
N SER A 305 3.82 7.21 -5.33
CA SER A 305 2.95 7.53 -6.47
C SER A 305 1.54 7.00 -6.25
N PHE A 306 1.41 5.75 -5.80
CA PHE A 306 0.12 5.14 -5.45
C PHE A 306 -0.57 5.92 -4.32
N LEU A 307 0.14 6.13 -3.21
CA LEU A 307 -0.38 6.87 -2.05
C LEU A 307 -0.75 8.32 -2.41
N GLY A 308 0.05 8.97 -3.28
CA GLY A 308 -0.24 10.30 -3.80
C GLY A 308 -1.55 10.35 -4.57
N GLY A 309 -1.84 9.34 -5.39
CA GLY A 309 -3.11 9.17 -6.09
C GLY A 309 -4.28 8.98 -5.14
N MET A 310 -4.13 8.13 -4.12
CA MET A 310 -5.13 7.92 -3.08
C MET A 310 -5.42 9.20 -2.28
N ARG A 311 -4.37 9.95 -1.90
CA ARG A 311 -4.54 11.24 -1.23
C ARG A 311 -5.29 12.27 -2.08
N ALA A 312 -5.05 12.27 -3.39
CA ALA A 312 -5.76 13.16 -4.30
C ALA A 312 -7.26 12.83 -4.40
N ALA A 313 -7.61 11.54 -4.26
CA ALA A 313 -8.98 11.06 -4.26
C ALA A 313 -9.73 11.33 -2.94
N ALA A 314 -9.01 11.32 -1.82
CA ALA A 314 -9.58 11.52 -0.48
C ALA A 314 -9.86 13.01 -0.15
N ARG A 315 -9.48 13.95 -1.02
CA ARG A 315 -9.71 15.41 -0.91
C ARG A 315 -10.86 15.88 -1.77
#